data_177749b210263c727108b061c35992d7
#
_entry.id   177749b210263c727108b061c35992d7
#
_cell.length_a   1.000
_cell.length_b   1.000
_cell.length_c   1.000
_cell.angle_alpha   90.00
_cell.angle_beta   90.00
_cell.angle_gamma   90.00
#
_symmetry.space_group_name_H-M   'P 1'
#
loop_
_entity.id
_entity.type
_entity.pdbx_description
1 polymer ?
#
loop_
_entity_poly.entity_id
_entity_poly.type
_entity_poly.pdbx_seq_one_letter_code
_entity_poly.pdbx_strand_id
1 'polypeptide(L)'
;MKIWAPYKYYGESEGVILYGQKAYMVVGNRNWTAFHPNGDVIAEGAGSNDGTEHVANFIDCVKSRKKPNADLETVGHPSSILCHSANVAWKLGRQVQLDPVTELFIGDEEANKLRTREEYRKPWKLPTV
;
A
#
# COMPACT_ATOMS: atom_id res chain seq x y z
N MET A 1 12.19 1.08 8.68
CA MET A 1 10.86 1.72 8.69
C MET A 1 10.28 1.60 10.11
N LYS A 2 10.08 2.69 10.84
CA LYS A 2 9.38 2.66 12.13
C LYS A 2 7.89 2.62 11.83
N ILE A 3 7.27 1.47 11.94
CA ILE A 3 5.83 1.25 11.65
C ILE A 3 4.94 1.93 12.70
N TRP A 4 5.48 2.21 13.90
CA TRP A 4 4.80 2.88 14.99
C TRP A 4 5.74 3.92 15.59
N ALA A 5 5.62 5.15 15.15
CA ALA A 5 6.21 6.26 15.89
C ALA A 5 5.07 7.03 16.55
N PRO A 6 5.16 7.33 17.85
CA PRO A 6 4.24 8.23 18.52
C PRO A 6 4.42 9.67 18.03
N TYR A 7 5.18 9.86 16.97
CA TYR A 7 5.52 11.16 16.40
C TYR A 7 4.65 11.44 15.20
N LYS A 8 3.99 12.57 15.23
CA LYS A 8 3.38 13.16 14.06
C LYS A 8 4.48 13.57 13.09
N TYR A 9 4.41 13.07 11.86
CA TYR A 9 5.28 13.49 10.79
C TYR A 9 4.52 14.48 9.90
N TYR A 10 4.97 15.69 9.81
CA TYR A 10 4.24 16.79 9.16
C TYR A 10 2.80 16.99 9.72
N GLY A 11 2.61 16.78 11.03
CA GLY A 11 1.28 16.89 11.65
C GLY A 11 0.40 15.64 11.59
N GLU A 12 0.76 14.65 10.78
CA GLU A 12 0.01 13.41 10.61
C GLU A 12 0.57 12.29 11.49
N SER A 13 -0.34 11.52 12.12
CA SER A 13 0.01 10.33 12.90
C SER A 13 0.16 9.08 12.04
N GLU A 14 -0.47 9.07 10.88
CA GLU A 14 -0.45 8.00 9.88
C GLU A 14 -0.62 8.59 8.47
N GLY A 15 -0.04 7.94 7.49
CA GLY A 15 -0.11 8.41 6.12
C GLY A 15 1.06 7.89 5.28
N VAL A 16 1.19 8.45 4.10
CA VAL A 16 2.22 8.11 3.12
C VAL A 16 2.95 9.37 2.69
N ILE A 17 4.27 9.28 2.51
CA ILE A 17 5.04 10.34 1.88
C ILE A 17 5.54 9.82 0.55
N LEU A 18 5.23 10.55 -0.50
CA LEU A 18 5.66 10.28 -1.86
C LEU A 18 6.79 11.24 -2.22
N TYR A 19 7.99 10.73 -2.46
CA TYR A 19 9.14 11.52 -2.86
C TYR A 19 9.31 11.46 -4.37
N GLY A 20 9.21 12.61 -5.03
CA GLY A 20 9.51 12.79 -6.44
C GLY A 20 10.85 13.50 -6.67
N GLN A 21 11.25 13.67 -7.93
CA GLN A 21 12.49 14.34 -8.28
C GLN A 21 12.49 15.86 -8.00
N LYS A 22 11.33 16.49 -8.03
CA LYS A 22 11.18 17.95 -7.93
C LYS A 22 10.37 18.41 -6.73
N ALA A 23 9.67 17.49 -6.08
CA ALA A 23 8.73 17.77 -5.00
C ALA A 23 8.50 16.52 -4.16
N TYR A 24 7.92 16.68 -2.99
CA TYR A 24 7.38 15.57 -2.22
C TYR A 24 5.96 15.88 -1.77
N MET A 25 5.17 14.83 -1.51
CA MET A 25 3.78 14.96 -1.07
C MET A 25 3.58 14.14 0.20
N VAL A 26 2.95 14.75 1.17
CA VAL A 26 2.47 14.09 2.39
C VAL A 26 0.98 13.83 2.21
N VAL A 27 0.56 12.59 2.33
CA VAL A 27 -0.85 12.17 2.22
C VAL A 27 -1.25 11.60 3.57
N GLY A 28 -2.09 12.33 4.27
CA GLY A 28 -2.69 11.91 5.53
C GLY A 28 -4.08 11.29 5.33
N ASN A 29 -4.80 11.06 6.42
CA ASN A 29 -6.12 10.46 6.37
C ASN A 29 -7.21 11.39 5.79
N ARG A 30 -7.05 12.70 5.95
CA ARG A 30 -8.08 13.69 5.58
C ARG A 30 -7.58 14.84 4.73
N ASN A 31 -6.29 14.85 4.43
CA ASN A 31 -5.64 15.91 3.68
C ASN A 31 -4.42 15.39 2.93
N TRP A 32 -3.97 16.17 2.00
CA TRP A 32 -2.67 16.00 1.38
C TRP A 32 -2.03 17.37 1.18
N THR A 33 -0.72 17.42 1.25
CA THR A 33 0.05 18.64 0.99
C THR A 33 1.28 18.29 0.17
N ALA A 34 1.49 19.01 -0.91
CA ALA A 34 2.67 18.90 -1.76
C ALA A 34 3.65 20.04 -1.43
N PHE A 35 4.94 19.73 -1.38
CA PHE A 35 5.99 20.62 -0.98
C PHE A 35 7.11 20.68 -2.00
N HIS A 36 7.72 21.85 -2.15
CA HIS A 36 9.04 21.98 -2.74
C HIS A 36 10.11 21.33 -1.84
N PRO A 37 11.31 20.98 -2.38
CA PRO A 37 12.39 20.42 -1.57
C PRO A 37 12.84 21.29 -0.39
N ASN A 38 12.64 22.61 -0.48
CA ASN A 38 12.93 23.57 0.58
C ASN A 38 11.86 23.64 1.67
N GLY A 39 10.74 22.90 1.51
CA GLY A 39 9.63 22.85 2.47
C GLY A 39 8.50 23.83 2.18
N ASP A 40 8.58 24.66 1.16
CA ASP A 40 7.49 25.56 0.76
C ASP A 40 6.32 24.75 0.17
N VAL A 41 5.09 25.14 0.53
CA VAL A 41 3.89 24.49 0.03
C VAL A 41 3.66 24.84 -1.44
N ILE A 42 3.46 23.80 -2.26
CA ILE A 42 3.07 23.93 -3.66
C ILE A 42 1.55 23.95 -3.79
N ALA A 43 0.90 22.98 -3.13
CA ALA A 43 -0.54 22.78 -3.18
C ALA A 43 -0.98 21.91 -2.00
N GLU A 44 -2.22 22.05 -1.62
CA GLU A 44 -2.84 21.25 -0.57
C GLU A 44 -4.30 20.99 -0.90
N GLY A 45 -4.88 19.95 -0.29
CA GLY A 45 -6.27 19.61 -0.48
C GLY A 45 -6.82 18.77 0.66
N ALA A 46 -8.13 18.85 0.83
CA ALA A 46 -8.86 17.97 1.72
C ALA A 46 -9.17 16.66 1.03
N GLY A 47 -9.13 15.56 1.79
CA GLY A 47 -9.65 14.26 1.43
C GLY A 47 -10.83 13.91 2.32
N SER A 48 -11.66 12.99 1.86
CA SER A 48 -12.69 12.36 2.69
C SER A 48 -12.16 11.04 3.22
N ASN A 49 -12.23 10.85 4.54
CA ASN A 49 -12.03 9.54 5.17
C ASN A 49 -13.39 8.98 5.61
N ASP A 50 -14.44 9.26 4.86
CA ASP A 50 -15.77 8.74 5.11
C ASP A 50 -15.94 7.39 4.41
N GLY A 51 -15.96 6.33 5.21
CA GLY A 51 -16.22 4.97 4.73
C GLY A 51 -17.59 4.81 4.07
N THR A 52 -18.51 5.75 4.27
CA THR A 52 -19.86 5.71 3.70
C THR A 52 -19.82 5.70 2.18
N GLU A 53 -19.03 6.58 1.57
CA GLU A 53 -18.87 6.64 0.11
C GLU A 53 -18.26 5.34 -0.46
N HIS A 54 -17.28 4.77 0.25
CA HIS A 54 -16.66 3.51 -0.13
C HIS A 54 -17.67 2.35 -0.11
N VAL A 55 -18.46 2.23 0.96
CA VAL A 55 -19.51 1.21 1.08
C VAL A 55 -20.62 1.42 0.04
N ALA A 56 -21.07 2.66 -0.17
CA ALA A 56 -22.06 2.97 -1.19
C ALA A 56 -21.58 2.56 -2.59
N ASN A 57 -20.33 2.93 -2.96
CA ASN A 57 -19.72 2.52 -4.23
C ASN A 57 -19.68 0.99 -4.37
N PHE A 58 -19.30 0.26 -3.33
CA PHE A 58 -19.30 -1.20 -3.34
C PHE A 58 -20.68 -1.78 -3.62
N ILE A 59 -21.72 -1.31 -2.88
CA ILE A 59 -23.11 -1.76 -3.05
C ILE A 59 -23.63 -1.46 -4.47
N ASP A 60 -23.34 -0.27 -5.00
CA ASP A 60 -23.75 0.11 -6.34
C ASP A 60 -23.06 -0.75 -7.41
N CYS A 61 -21.80 -1.10 -7.20
CA CYS A 61 -21.07 -2.00 -8.09
C CYS A 61 -21.58 -3.44 -8.03
N VAL A 62 -22.01 -3.91 -6.86
CA VAL A 62 -22.68 -5.23 -6.72
C VAL A 62 -23.96 -5.27 -7.56
N LYS A 63 -24.75 -4.21 -7.55
CA LYS A 63 -26.02 -4.11 -8.32
C LYS A 63 -25.77 -3.92 -9.81
N SER A 64 -24.87 -3.01 -10.17
CA SER A 64 -24.61 -2.61 -11.55
C SER A 64 -23.61 -3.51 -12.28
N ARG A 65 -22.88 -4.37 -11.55
CA ARG A 65 -21.76 -5.18 -12.06
C ARG A 65 -20.62 -4.36 -12.65
N LYS A 66 -20.52 -3.08 -12.29
CA LYS A 66 -19.39 -2.23 -12.65
C LYS A 66 -18.21 -2.46 -11.71
N LYS A 67 -17.03 -2.10 -12.18
CA LYS A 67 -15.79 -2.14 -11.40
C LYS A 67 -15.85 -1.10 -10.27
N PRO A 68 -15.56 -1.47 -9.01
CA PRO A 68 -15.55 -0.51 -7.91
C PRO A 68 -14.32 0.41 -7.97
N ASN A 69 -14.39 1.56 -7.32
CA ASN A 69 -13.25 2.48 -7.23
C ASN A 69 -12.05 1.82 -6.54
N ALA A 70 -12.29 1.00 -5.51
CA ALA A 70 -11.29 0.18 -4.85
C ALA A 70 -11.29 -1.25 -5.44
N ASP A 71 -11.01 -1.33 -6.72
CA ASP A 71 -10.89 -2.60 -7.43
C ASP A 71 -9.75 -3.46 -6.89
N LEU A 72 -10.04 -4.73 -6.64
CA LEU A 72 -9.06 -5.63 -6.02
C LEU A 72 -7.87 -5.94 -6.94
N GLU A 73 -8.10 -6.01 -8.24
CA GLU A 73 -7.07 -6.36 -9.22
C GLU A 73 -6.08 -5.21 -9.45
N THR A 74 -6.59 -3.99 -9.69
CA THR A 74 -5.76 -2.86 -10.11
C THR A 74 -5.31 -1.96 -8.95
N VAL A 75 -5.96 -2.04 -7.81
CA VAL A 75 -5.68 -1.21 -6.64
C VAL A 75 -5.30 -2.05 -5.42
N GLY A 76 -6.15 -2.98 -5.03
CA GLY A 76 -5.99 -3.76 -3.79
C GLY A 76 -4.76 -4.67 -3.83
N HIS A 77 -4.60 -5.42 -4.91
CA HIS A 77 -3.50 -6.36 -5.07
C HIS A 77 -2.12 -5.67 -5.11
N PRO A 78 -1.87 -4.64 -5.97
CA PRO A 78 -0.59 -3.94 -5.96
C PRO A 78 -0.26 -3.26 -4.63
N SER A 79 -1.27 -2.68 -3.97
CA SER A 79 -1.08 -2.08 -2.64
C SER A 79 -0.68 -3.11 -1.59
N SER A 80 -1.27 -4.31 -1.64
CA SER A 80 -0.93 -5.41 -0.74
C SER A 80 0.48 -5.94 -0.98
N ILE A 81 0.89 -6.08 -2.25
CA ILE A 81 2.25 -6.50 -2.62
C ILE A 81 3.29 -5.54 -2.04
N LEU A 82 3.04 -4.23 -2.13
CA LEU A 82 3.96 -3.23 -1.58
C LEU A 82 4.15 -3.43 -0.06
N CYS A 83 3.07 -3.61 0.69
CA CYS A 83 3.13 -3.86 2.12
C CYS A 83 3.83 -5.18 2.46
N HIS A 84 3.54 -6.25 1.72
CA HIS A 84 4.17 -7.55 1.94
C HIS A 84 5.66 -7.52 1.58
N SER A 85 6.06 -6.84 0.52
CA SER A 85 7.47 -6.65 0.15
C SER A 85 8.25 -5.91 1.23
N ALA A 86 7.65 -4.89 1.85
CA ALA A 86 8.24 -4.19 2.98
C ALA A 86 8.44 -5.13 4.19
N ASN A 87 7.48 -6.02 4.47
CA ASN A 87 7.61 -7.02 5.52
C ASN A 87 8.72 -8.03 5.24
N VAL A 88 8.87 -8.48 3.99
CA VAL A 88 9.96 -9.38 3.58
C VAL A 88 11.31 -8.69 3.77
N ALA A 89 11.48 -7.47 3.26
CA ALA A 89 12.70 -6.70 3.43
C ALA A 89 13.06 -6.48 4.91
N TRP A 90 12.07 -6.21 5.74
CA TRP A 90 12.26 -6.04 7.18
C TRP A 90 12.71 -7.34 7.84
N LYS A 91 12.10 -8.49 7.53
CA LYS A 91 12.48 -9.80 8.10
C LYS A 91 13.89 -10.19 7.71
N LEU A 92 14.29 -9.89 6.48
CA LEU A 92 15.61 -10.22 5.96
C LEU A 92 16.69 -9.19 6.38
N GLY A 93 16.29 -8.03 6.88
CA GLY A 93 17.20 -6.94 7.26
C GLY A 93 17.95 -6.33 6.08
N ARG A 94 17.45 -6.48 4.86
CA ARG A 94 18.12 -6.02 3.63
C ARG A 94 17.12 -5.55 2.58
N GLN A 95 17.64 -4.84 1.59
CA GLN A 95 16.89 -4.46 0.41
C GLN A 95 16.51 -5.70 -0.41
N VAL A 96 15.31 -5.69 -0.96
CA VAL A 96 14.81 -6.70 -1.91
C VAL A 96 14.35 -5.99 -3.18
N GLN A 97 14.43 -6.69 -4.31
CA GLN A 97 13.96 -6.18 -5.59
C GLN A 97 12.89 -7.10 -6.14
N LEU A 98 11.69 -6.55 -6.33
CA LEU A 98 10.54 -7.27 -6.86
C LEU A 98 10.39 -6.98 -8.36
N ASP A 99 10.15 -8.02 -9.14
CA ASP A 99 9.67 -7.89 -10.51
C ASP A 99 8.15 -7.67 -10.49
N PRO A 100 7.65 -6.52 -10.98
CA PRO A 100 6.23 -6.20 -10.91
C PRO A 100 5.35 -7.05 -11.84
N VAL A 101 5.92 -7.76 -12.80
CA VAL A 101 5.20 -8.60 -13.77
C VAL A 101 5.05 -10.02 -13.24
N THR A 102 6.14 -10.61 -12.78
CA THR A 102 6.15 -11.98 -12.24
C THR A 102 5.82 -12.03 -10.76
N GLU A 103 5.91 -10.89 -10.09
CA GLU A 103 5.75 -10.75 -8.63
C GLU A 103 6.74 -11.62 -7.84
N LEU A 104 7.88 -11.91 -8.44
CA LEU A 104 8.97 -12.63 -7.80
C LEU A 104 10.07 -11.66 -7.37
N PHE A 105 10.73 -11.97 -6.26
CA PHE A 105 11.95 -11.27 -5.89
C PHE A 105 13.10 -11.75 -6.79
N ILE A 106 13.72 -10.80 -7.49
CA ILE A 106 14.70 -11.06 -8.54
C ILE A 106 15.97 -11.68 -7.94
N GLY A 107 16.25 -12.93 -8.35
CA GLY A 107 17.45 -13.64 -7.90
C GLY A 107 17.53 -13.92 -6.39
N ASP A 108 16.40 -13.91 -5.69
CA ASP A 108 16.34 -13.98 -4.23
C ASP A 108 15.38 -15.09 -3.76
N GLU A 109 15.91 -16.32 -3.70
CA GLU A 109 15.11 -17.48 -3.28
C GLU A 109 14.65 -17.39 -1.81
N GLU A 110 15.46 -16.78 -0.93
CA GLU A 110 15.10 -16.61 0.47
C GLU A 110 13.91 -15.68 0.62
N ALA A 111 13.92 -14.55 -0.09
CA ALA A 111 12.79 -13.63 -0.14
C ALA A 111 11.54 -14.30 -0.76
N ASN A 112 11.73 -15.10 -1.82
CA ASN A 112 10.62 -15.80 -2.47
C ASN A 112 9.95 -16.85 -1.58
N LYS A 113 10.69 -17.52 -0.70
CA LYS A 113 10.11 -18.43 0.30
C LYS A 113 9.19 -17.70 1.29
N LEU A 114 9.47 -16.44 1.59
CA LEU A 114 8.65 -15.65 2.51
C LEU A 114 7.34 -15.10 1.90
N ARG A 115 7.11 -15.31 0.60
CA ARG A 115 5.87 -14.90 -0.07
C ARG A 115 4.68 -15.77 0.32
N THR A 116 4.94 -16.98 0.75
CA THR A 116 3.91 -17.96 1.13
C THR A 116 4.17 -18.47 2.54
N ARG A 117 3.16 -19.10 3.11
CA ARG A 117 3.30 -19.86 4.36
C ARG A 117 3.82 -21.25 4.04
N GLU A 118 4.73 -21.77 4.87
CA GLU A 118 5.22 -23.14 4.76
C GLU A 118 4.08 -24.15 4.96
N GLU A 119 3.19 -23.87 5.92
CA GLU A 119 2.03 -24.71 6.20
C GLU A 119 0.75 -23.88 6.41
N TYR A 120 -0.35 -24.40 5.91
CA TYR A 120 -1.69 -23.86 6.17
C TYR A 120 -2.36 -24.67 7.27
N ARG A 121 -3.08 -23.98 8.15
CA ARG A 121 -3.87 -24.61 9.20
C ARG A 121 -4.93 -25.52 8.59
N LYS A 122 -4.91 -26.81 8.94
CA LYS A 122 -5.94 -27.78 8.50
C LYS A 122 -7.34 -27.33 8.96
N PRO A 123 -8.39 -27.51 8.13
CA PRO A 123 -8.40 -28.20 6.83
C PRO A 123 -8.13 -27.30 5.60
N TRP A 124 -7.70 -26.07 5.80
CA TRP A 124 -7.56 -25.05 4.74
C TRP A 124 -6.39 -25.36 3.81
N LYS A 125 -6.63 -25.18 2.52
CA LYS A 125 -5.63 -25.29 1.45
C LYS A 125 -5.76 -24.09 0.52
N LEU A 126 -4.66 -23.72 -0.14
CA LEU A 126 -4.78 -22.79 -1.27
C LEU A 126 -5.59 -23.46 -2.39
N PRO A 127 -6.47 -22.70 -3.06
CA PRO A 127 -7.11 -23.19 -4.27
C PRO A 127 -6.03 -23.54 -5.31
N THR A 128 -6.18 -24.67 -5.96
CA THR A 128 -5.42 -24.98 -7.18
C THR A 128 -6.03 -24.15 -8.31
N VAL A 129 -5.23 -23.27 -8.88
CA VAL A 129 -5.57 -22.46 -10.07
C VAL A 129 -5.12 -23.21 -11.29
#